data_2ec26faa204f1bf16bb5819fdcfe26e0
#
_entry.id   2ec26faa204f1bf16bb5819fdcfe26e0
#
_cell.length_a   1.000
_cell.length_b   1.000
_cell.length_c   1.000
_cell.angle_alpha   90.00
_cell.angle_beta   90.00
_cell.angle_gamma   90.00
#
_symmetry.space_group_name_H-M   'P 1'
#
loop_
_entity.id
_entity.type
_entity.pdbx_description
1 polymer ?
#
loop_
_entity_poly.entity_id
_entity_poly.type
_entity_poly.pdbx_seq_one_letter_code
_entity_poly.pdbx_strand_id
1 'polypeptide(L)'
;VWLCNMTDYQLACAISTIIGSYRKGELSKTLDHNHVLKWVGQFDEKDRSMILEEMLHVLTRQYYNREAIGESLDVILKKICAQVDSFDNVIFANPQELGSSQKILYDIISKKLETDFHSQCDGFTEANKIYVYIDDGLYTGGRMRTDLSALIEILPPNSKLLVFYIFVYSNAYSYIENQITKLAKNKKIELC
;
A
#
# COMPACT_ATOMS: atom_id res chain seq x y z
N VAL A 1 -3.40 -29.21 -2.30
CA VAL A 1 -3.64 -30.68 -2.04
C VAL A 1 -2.57 -31.30 -1.14
N TRP A 2 -1.63 -30.53 -0.52
CA TRP A 2 -0.49 -31.09 0.26
C TRP A 2 -0.52 -30.76 1.76
N LEU A 3 -1.60 -30.19 2.30
CA LEU A 3 -1.65 -29.73 3.71
C LEU A 3 -2.18 -30.78 4.71
N CYS A 4 -2.75 -31.90 4.24
CA CYS A 4 -3.49 -32.81 5.09
C CYS A 4 -2.70 -33.64 6.14
N ASN A 5 -1.37 -33.44 6.29
CA ASN A 5 -0.56 -34.19 7.25
C ASN A 5 0.53 -33.38 7.97
N MET A 6 0.45 -32.05 7.98
CA MET A 6 1.44 -31.22 8.68
C MET A 6 1.05 -31.12 10.18
N THR A 7 2.03 -31.27 11.06
CA THR A 7 1.83 -30.95 12.48
C THR A 7 1.77 -29.44 12.71
N ASP A 8 1.19 -28.98 13.82
CA ASP A 8 1.14 -27.56 14.19
C ASP A 8 2.53 -26.91 14.18
N TYR A 9 3.56 -27.66 14.59
CA TYR A 9 4.94 -27.20 14.54
C TYR A 9 5.43 -26.97 13.11
N GLN A 10 5.13 -27.89 12.18
CA GLN A 10 5.51 -27.76 10.78
C GLN A 10 4.77 -26.60 10.09
N LEU A 11 3.50 -26.43 10.40
CA LEU A 11 2.70 -25.27 9.95
C LEU A 11 3.29 -23.96 10.47
N ALA A 12 3.63 -23.89 11.75
CA ALA A 12 4.24 -22.73 12.36
C ALA A 12 5.62 -22.39 11.75
N CYS A 13 6.44 -23.40 11.43
CA CYS A 13 7.71 -23.21 10.72
C CYS A 13 7.48 -22.65 9.31
N ALA A 14 6.52 -23.19 8.55
CA ALA A 14 6.21 -22.71 7.22
C ALA A 14 5.70 -21.26 7.23
N ILE A 15 4.79 -20.93 8.15
CA ILE A 15 4.28 -19.57 8.35
C ILE A 15 5.43 -18.61 8.71
N SER A 16 6.28 -18.98 9.67
CA SER A 16 7.40 -18.12 10.10
C SER A 16 8.40 -17.87 8.97
N THR A 17 8.58 -18.79 8.04
CA THR A 17 9.41 -18.59 6.85
C THR A 17 8.84 -17.49 5.94
N ILE A 18 7.53 -17.47 5.76
CA ILE A 18 6.86 -16.44 4.94
C ILE A 18 6.95 -15.06 5.58
N ILE A 19 6.62 -14.97 6.89
CA ILE A 19 6.54 -13.67 7.59
C ILE A 19 7.88 -13.20 8.19
N GLY A 20 8.94 -13.99 8.09
CA GLY A 20 10.22 -13.74 8.77
C GLY A 20 10.91 -12.43 8.39
N SER A 21 10.57 -11.87 7.23
CA SER A 21 11.05 -10.55 6.78
C SER A 21 10.16 -9.38 7.23
N TYR A 22 8.98 -9.65 7.82
CA TYR A 22 8.06 -8.60 8.23
C TYR A 22 8.69 -7.70 9.31
N ARG A 23 8.79 -6.41 9.02
CA ARG A 23 9.38 -5.39 9.89
C ARG A 23 10.74 -5.81 10.51
N LYS A 24 11.55 -6.54 9.74
CA LYS A 24 12.88 -6.97 10.17
C LYS A 24 13.75 -5.76 10.51
N GLY A 25 14.29 -5.75 11.72
CA GLY A 25 15.10 -4.65 12.27
C GLY A 25 14.29 -3.56 13.00
N GLU A 26 12.95 -3.57 12.91
CA GLU A 26 12.08 -2.66 13.63
C GLU A 26 11.44 -3.32 14.87
N LEU A 27 11.21 -4.63 14.78
CA LEU A 27 10.67 -5.40 15.89
C LEU A 27 11.80 -5.87 16.81
N SER A 28 11.57 -5.81 18.12
CA SER A 28 12.50 -6.30 19.15
C SER A 28 12.62 -7.83 19.19
N LYS A 29 11.74 -8.55 18.48
CA LYS A 29 11.69 -10.01 18.46
C LYS A 29 11.58 -10.51 17.02
N THR A 30 12.23 -11.65 16.77
CA THR A 30 12.08 -12.38 15.51
C THR A 30 10.72 -13.06 15.44
N LEU A 31 10.08 -13.01 14.28
CA LEU A 31 8.83 -13.72 13.99
C LEU A 31 9.15 -15.17 13.61
N ASP A 32 9.65 -15.94 14.56
CA ASP A 32 9.96 -17.36 14.39
C ASP A 32 8.74 -18.27 14.65
N HIS A 33 8.93 -19.59 14.52
CA HIS A 33 7.88 -20.57 14.76
C HIS A 33 7.33 -20.49 16.20
N ASN A 34 8.14 -20.15 17.21
CA ASN A 34 7.68 -19.99 18.58
C ASN A 34 6.73 -18.80 18.72
N HIS A 35 6.99 -17.72 17.97
CA HIS A 35 6.06 -16.59 17.89
C HIS A 35 4.70 -17.04 17.33
N VAL A 36 4.71 -17.81 16.25
CA VAL A 36 3.49 -18.33 15.62
C VAL A 36 2.73 -19.27 16.55
N LEU A 37 3.43 -20.22 17.22
CA LEU A 37 2.84 -21.13 18.18
C LEU A 37 2.26 -20.39 19.38
N LYS A 38 2.95 -19.35 19.88
CA LYS A 38 2.42 -18.52 20.95
C LYS A 38 1.17 -17.74 20.52
N TRP A 39 1.16 -17.24 19.27
CA TRP A 39 0.01 -16.54 18.73
C TRP A 39 -1.21 -17.45 18.59
N VAL A 40 -1.05 -18.64 18.01
CA VAL A 40 -2.16 -19.58 17.84
C VAL A 40 -2.63 -20.14 19.19
N GLY A 41 -1.77 -20.16 20.20
CA GLY A 41 -2.09 -20.60 21.56
C GLY A 41 -3.20 -19.79 22.26
N GLN A 42 -3.56 -18.60 21.76
CA GLN A 42 -4.69 -17.81 22.26
C GLN A 42 -6.07 -18.37 21.88
N PHE A 43 -6.12 -19.29 20.91
CA PHE A 43 -7.35 -19.92 20.45
C PHE A 43 -7.58 -21.27 21.13
N ASP A 44 -8.81 -21.78 21.07
CA ASP A 44 -9.16 -23.12 21.59
C ASP A 44 -8.30 -24.19 20.91
N GLU A 45 -7.83 -25.15 21.69
CA GLU A 45 -6.92 -26.21 21.23
C GLU A 45 -7.45 -26.95 19.99
N LYS A 46 -8.74 -27.27 19.97
CA LYS A 46 -9.42 -27.93 18.85
C LYS A 46 -9.38 -27.21 17.52
N ASP A 47 -9.20 -25.88 17.55
CA ASP A 47 -9.26 -25.02 16.36
C ASP A 47 -7.86 -24.61 15.85
N ARG A 48 -6.79 -24.86 16.64
CA ARG A 48 -5.44 -24.36 16.33
C ARG A 48 -4.87 -24.86 15.02
N SER A 49 -4.97 -26.15 14.76
CA SER A 49 -4.46 -26.76 13.52
C SER A 49 -5.16 -26.15 12.30
N MET A 50 -6.48 -26.04 12.33
CA MET A 50 -7.26 -25.42 11.25
C MET A 50 -6.87 -23.95 11.04
N ILE A 51 -6.68 -23.18 12.13
CA ILE A 51 -6.26 -21.78 12.05
C ILE A 51 -4.87 -21.65 11.40
N LEU A 52 -3.93 -22.52 11.75
CA LEU A 52 -2.60 -22.54 11.15
C LEU A 52 -2.64 -22.92 9.68
N GLU A 53 -3.43 -23.91 9.29
CA GLU A 53 -3.63 -24.32 7.89
C GLU A 53 -4.21 -23.18 7.05
N GLU A 54 -5.27 -22.54 7.53
CA GLU A 54 -5.89 -21.40 6.84
C GLU A 54 -4.94 -20.19 6.77
N MET A 55 -4.21 -19.91 7.84
CA MET A 55 -3.20 -18.85 7.86
C MET A 55 -2.10 -19.12 6.84
N LEU A 56 -1.57 -20.35 6.79
CA LEU A 56 -0.56 -20.73 5.79
C LEU A 56 -1.11 -20.61 4.38
N HIS A 57 -2.37 -21.04 4.15
CA HIS A 57 -3.05 -20.95 2.86
C HIS A 57 -3.14 -19.49 2.38
N VAL A 58 -3.59 -18.58 3.26
CA VAL A 58 -3.74 -17.16 2.94
C VAL A 58 -2.38 -16.50 2.71
N LEU A 59 -1.42 -16.70 3.62
CA LEU A 59 -0.12 -16.06 3.53
C LEU A 59 0.66 -16.50 2.29
N THR A 60 0.60 -17.77 1.92
CA THR A 60 1.27 -18.28 0.72
C THR A 60 0.79 -17.60 -0.56
N ARG A 61 -0.46 -17.11 -0.59
CA ARG A 61 -1.10 -16.54 -1.79
C ARG A 61 -1.22 -15.03 -1.77
N GLN A 62 -1.33 -14.45 -0.59
CA GLN A 62 -1.77 -13.07 -0.40
C GLN A 62 -0.78 -12.21 0.39
N TYR A 63 0.31 -12.80 0.89
CA TYR A 63 1.30 -12.03 1.64
C TYR A 63 2.26 -11.31 0.69
N TYR A 64 2.26 -10.00 0.80
CA TYR A 64 3.21 -9.14 0.10
C TYR A 64 4.29 -8.68 1.08
N ASN A 65 5.48 -9.17 0.88
CA ASN A 65 6.64 -8.74 1.63
C ASN A 65 7.17 -7.39 1.10
N ARG A 66 8.16 -6.83 1.78
CA ARG A 66 8.75 -5.53 1.40
C ARG A 66 9.36 -5.53 -0.01
N GLU A 67 9.87 -6.67 -0.46
CA GLU A 67 10.46 -6.83 -1.79
C GLU A 67 9.37 -6.75 -2.88
N ALA A 68 8.28 -7.50 -2.73
CA ALA A 68 7.13 -7.46 -3.64
C ALA A 68 6.47 -6.06 -3.70
N ILE A 69 6.40 -5.35 -2.55
CA ILE A 69 5.98 -3.94 -2.54
C ILE A 69 6.95 -3.09 -3.36
N GLY A 70 8.26 -3.30 -3.19
CA GLY A 70 9.29 -2.62 -3.96
C GLY A 70 9.16 -2.83 -5.48
N GLU A 71 8.89 -4.07 -5.92
CA GLU A 71 8.63 -4.40 -7.32
C GLU A 71 7.35 -3.72 -7.86
N SER A 72 6.30 -3.68 -7.04
CA SER A 72 5.06 -2.98 -7.40
C SER A 72 5.30 -1.48 -7.57
N LEU A 73 6.12 -0.87 -6.72
CA LEU A 73 6.52 0.53 -6.86
C LEU A 73 7.38 0.77 -8.10
N ASP A 74 8.23 -0.18 -8.53
CA ASP A 74 8.97 -0.07 -9.79
C ASP A 74 8.03 -0.02 -11.01
N VAL A 75 6.94 -0.80 -10.98
CA VAL A 75 5.90 -0.73 -12.03
C VAL A 75 5.19 0.62 -12.01
N ILE A 76 4.85 1.13 -10.82
CA ILE A 76 4.23 2.45 -10.66
C ILE A 76 5.16 3.56 -11.19
N LEU A 77 6.44 3.54 -10.79
CA LEU A 77 7.43 4.51 -11.25
C LEU A 77 7.59 4.51 -12.78
N LYS A 78 7.61 3.34 -13.41
CA LYS A 78 7.63 3.24 -14.88
C LYS A 78 6.39 3.88 -15.50
N LYS A 79 5.21 3.72 -14.90
CA LYS A 79 3.97 4.38 -15.38
C LYS A 79 4.03 5.88 -15.19
N ILE A 80 4.61 6.38 -14.10
CA ILE A 80 4.81 7.81 -13.87
C ILE A 80 5.79 8.36 -14.93
N CYS A 81 6.95 7.71 -15.12
CA CYS A 81 7.93 8.10 -16.14
C CYS A 81 7.34 8.20 -17.55
N ALA A 82 6.35 7.36 -17.88
CA ALA A 82 5.67 7.44 -19.18
C ALA A 82 4.73 8.64 -19.31
N GLN A 83 4.45 9.37 -18.23
CA GLN A 83 3.52 10.50 -18.16
C GLN A 83 4.23 11.84 -17.92
N VAL A 84 5.54 11.82 -17.64
CA VAL A 84 6.31 12.99 -17.26
C VAL A 84 7.63 13.06 -18.04
N ASP A 85 8.09 14.25 -18.38
CA ASP A 85 9.39 14.46 -19.02
C ASP A 85 10.53 14.49 -17.98
N SER A 86 10.25 14.95 -16.76
CA SER A 86 11.19 15.00 -15.64
C SER A 86 10.46 14.85 -14.32
N PHE A 87 11.10 14.21 -13.33
CA PHE A 87 10.62 14.17 -11.94
C PHE A 87 10.62 15.54 -11.24
N ASP A 88 11.35 16.53 -11.74
CA ASP A 88 11.34 17.90 -11.19
C ASP A 88 9.93 18.54 -11.22
N ASN A 89 9.07 18.04 -12.09
CA ASN A 89 7.68 18.48 -12.23
C ASN A 89 6.69 17.59 -11.48
N VAL A 90 7.17 16.61 -10.71
CA VAL A 90 6.33 15.67 -9.96
C VAL A 90 6.32 16.03 -8.47
N ILE A 91 5.13 16.10 -7.91
CA ILE A 91 4.91 16.26 -6.47
C ILE A 91 4.19 15.03 -5.95
N PHE A 92 4.82 14.31 -5.03
CA PHE A 92 4.18 13.18 -4.34
C PHE A 92 3.31 13.72 -3.21
N ALA A 93 2.00 13.57 -3.35
CA ALA A 93 1.03 14.09 -2.40
C ALA A 93 0.86 13.13 -1.22
N ASN A 94 1.04 13.65 0.00
CA ASN A 94 0.83 12.90 1.24
C ASN A 94 -0.26 13.56 2.10
N PRO A 95 -1.56 13.42 1.76
CA PRO A 95 -2.65 14.02 2.51
C PRO A 95 -2.95 13.32 3.84
N GLN A 96 -2.26 12.23 4.16
CA GLN A 96 -2.56 11.44 5.37
C GLN A 96 -1.84 12.02 6.59
N GLU A 97 -2.60 12.66 7.49
CA GLU A 97 -2.08 13.10 8.79
C GLU A 97 -1.83 11.92 9.75
N LEU A 98 -2.68 10.89 9.68
CA LEU A 98 -2.65 9.69 10.50
C LEU A 98 -2.48 8.46 9.62
N GLY A 99 -1.38 7.78 9.76
CA GLY A 99 -1.04 6.57 9.04
C GLY A 99 0.39 6.63 8.52
N SER A 100 1.05 5.47 8.46
CA SER A 100 2.45 5.39 8.06
C SER A 100 2.64 4.77 6.66
N SER A 101 1.57 4.22 6.04
CA SER A 101 1.71 3.49 4.78
C SER A 101 2.23 4.37 3.64
N GLN A 102 1.63 5.52 3.40
CA GLN A 102 2.12 6.45 2.36
C GLN A 102 3.55 6.90 2.62
N LYS A 103 3.88 7.26 3.86
CA LYS A 103 5.23 7.67 4.24
C LYS A 103 6.25 6.55 3.95
N ILE A 104 5.92 5.31 4.31
CA ILE A 104 6.79 4.16 4.04
C ILE A 104 6.98 3.96 2.54
N LEU A 105 5.91 4.08 1.73
CA LEU A 105 6.00 3.97 0.27
C LEU A 105 6.88 5.07 -0.33
N TYR A 106 6.74 6.30 0.13
CA TYR A 106 7.55 7.43 -0.34
C TYR A 106 9.02 7.32 0.11
N ASP A 107 9.30 6.81 1.31
CA ASP A 107 10.66 6.50 1.75
C ASP A 107 11.33 5.44 0.85
N ILE A 108 10.57 4.46 0.37
CA ILE A 108 11.08 3.46 -0.57
C ILE A 108 11.35 4.10 -1.94
N ILE A 109 10.43 4.92 -2.43
CA ILE A 109 10.57 5.64 -3.71
C ILE A 109 11.77 6.58 -3.67
N SER A 110 11.92 7.38 -2.62
CA SER A 110 13.04 8.30 -2.44
C SER A 110 14.38 7.58 -2.50
N LYS A 111 14.49 6.42 -1.84
CA LYS A 111 15.69 5.59 -1.90
C LYS A 111 15.97 5.02 -3.30
N LYS A 112 14.91 4.64 -4.05
CA LYS A 112 15.05 4.09 -5.41
C LYS A 112 15.48 5.16 -6.42
N LEU A 113 15.03 6.38 -6.25
CA LEU A 113 15.31 7.48 -7.16
C LEU A 113 16.50 8.35 -6.70
N GLU A 114 17.14 7.97 -5.58
CA GLU A 114 18.23 8.74 -4.94
C GLU A 114 17.89 10.24 -4.77
N THR A 115 16.59 10.50 -4.59
CA THR A 115 16.04 11.86 -4.49
C THR A 115 15.19 11.94 -3.25
N ASP A 116 15.35 13.02 -2.49
CA ASP A 116 14.55 13.27 -1.30
C ASP A 116 13.23 13.96 -1.70
N PHE A 117 12.18 13.15 -1.87
CA PHE A 117 10.84 13.66 -2.14
C PHE A 117 10.16 14.02 -0.81
N HIS A 118 10.47 15.18 -0.26
CA HIS A 118 9.71 15.75 0.85
C HIS A 118 8.34 16.18 0.35
N SER A 119 7.40 15.26 0.39
CA SER A 119 5.99 15.53 0.16
C SER A 119 5.45 16.30 1.37
N GLN A 120 5.50 17.61 1.33
CA GLN A 120 4.77 18.43 2.28
C GLN A 120 3.44 18.83 1.65
N CYS A 121 2.34 18.53 2.36
CA CYS A 121 1.01 19.02 1.98
C CYS A 121 0.87 20.55 2.07
N ASP A 122 1.87 21.23 2.60
CA ASP A 122 1.90 22.69 2.74
C ASP A 122 2.41 23.34 1.46
N GLY A 123 1.50 23.60 0.51
CA GLY A 123 1.84 24.40 -0.65
C GLY A 123 1.59 23.80 -2.03
N PHE A 124 0.52 23.03 -2.22
CA PHE A 124 0.06 22.61 -3.56
C PHE A 124 -0.46 23.80 -4.39
N THR A 125 0.38 24.83 -4.55
CA THR A 125 0.04 26.06 -5.27
C THR A 125 0.76 26.17 -6.61
N GLU A 126 1.64 25.23 -6.95
CA GLU A 126 2.43 25.30 -8.18
C GLU A 126 1.60 24.80 -9.37
N ALA A 127 1.25 25.74 -10.25
CA ALA A 127 0.64 25.40 -11.54
C ALA A 127 1.61 24.59 -12.41
N ASN A 128 1.06 23.74 -13.28
CA ASN A 128 1.80 22.90 -14.23
C ASN A 128 2.65 21.79 -13.61
N LYS A 129 2.41 21.42 -12.34
CA LYS A 129 2.98 20.22 -11.75
C LYS A 129 2.05 19.01 -11.93
N ILE A 130 2.65 17.85 -11.90
CA ILE A 130 1.94 16.57 -11.87
C ILE A 130 1.97 16.07 -10.43
N TYR A 131 0.79 15.91 -9.88
CA TYR A 131 0.61 15.41 -8.52
C TYR A 131 0.41 13.90 -8.55
N VAL A 132 1.09 13.19 -7.67
CA VAL A 132 1.03 11.73 -7.59
C VAL A 132 0.58 11.33 -6.21
N TYR A 133 -0.54 10.63 -6.15
CA TYR A 133 -1.04 9.98 -4.93
C TYR A 133 -0.79 8.49 -5.03
N ILE A 134 -0.11 7.92 -4.05
CA ILE A 134 0.14 6.48 -3.96
C ILE A 134 -0.31 6.00 -2.58
N ASP A 135 -1.08 4.91 -2.53
CA ASP A 135 -1.45 4.26 -1.29
C ASP A 135 -1.31 2.73 -1.41
N ASP A 136 -1.22 2.04 -0.27
CA ASP A 136 -1.02 0.60 -0.24
C ASP A 136 -2.27 -0.17 -0.68
N GLY A 137 -3.45 0.21 -0.24
CA GLY A 137 -4.64 -0.57 -0.51
C GLY A 137 -5.95 0.19 -0.62
N LEU A 138 -6.70 -0.14 -1.64
CA LEU A 138 -8.09 0.30 -1.83
C LEU A 138 -9.05 -0.83 -1.45
N TYR A 139 -9.57 -0.83 -0.22
CA TYR A 139 -10.48 -1.87 0.28
C TYR A 139 -11.95 -1.45 0.19
N THR A 140 -12.38 -0.47 0.98
CA THR A 140 -13.76 0.05 0.99
C THR A 140 -13.90 1.37 0.25
N GLY A 141 -12.77 2.00 -0.07
CA GLY A 141 -12.70 3.30 -0.73
C GLY A 141 -13.04 4.52 0.14
N GLY A 142 -13.46 4.34 1.39
CA GLY A 142 -13.76 5.46 2.28
C GLY A 142 -12.56 6.39 2.48
N ARG A 143 -11.38 5.81 2.69
CA ARG A 143 -10.12 6.54 2.80
C ARG A 143 -9.80 7.29 1.51
N MET A 144 -9.79 6.59 0.36
CA MET A 144 -9.58 7.19 -0.95
C MET A 144 -10.47 8.41 -1.16
N ARG A 145 -11.76 8.29 -0.88
CA ARG A 145 -12.70 9.39 -1.03
C ARG A 145 -12.30 10.60 -0.18
N THR A 146 -11.96 10.38 1.09
CA THR A 146 -11.58 11.46 2.01
C THR A 146 -10.29 12.13 1.53
N ASP A 147 -9.24 11.36 1.29
CA ASP A 147 -7.91 11.87 0.94
C ASP A 147 -7.93 12.58 -0.42
N LEU A 148 -8.50 11.94 -1.46
CA LEU A 148 -8.56 12.53 -2.79
C LEU A 148 -9.52 13.73 -2.86
N SER A 149 -10.62 13.74 -2.10
CA SER A 149 -11.48 14.93 -2.06
C SER A 149 -10.74 16.12 -1.44
N ALA A 150 -10.05 15.90 -0.32
CA ALA A 150 -9.26 16.94 0.31
C ALA A 150 -8.14 17.46 -0.61
N LEU A 151 -7.43 16.53 -1.27
CA LEU A 151 -6.36 16.88 -2.20
C LEU A 151 -6.88 17.68 -3.40
N ILE A 152 -7.96 17.22 -4.07
CA ILE A 152 -8.56 17.90 -5.22
C ILE A 152 -9.03 19.33 -4.87
N GLU A 153 -9.52 19.54 -3.64
CA GLU A 153 -9.97 20.87 -3.21
C GLU A 153 -8.84 21.91 -3.17
N ILE A 154 -7.62 21.51 -2.85
CA ILE A 154 -6.46 22.39 -2.71
C ILE A 154 -5.58 22.47 -3.97
N LEU A 155 -5.70 21.51 -4.89
CA LEU A 155 -4.91 21.52 -6.12
C LEU A 155 -5.27 22.69 -7.03
N PRO A 156 -4.28 23.32 -7.70
CA PRO A 156 -4.52 24.36 -8.71
C PRO A 156 -5.38 23.82 -9.87
N PRO A 157 -6.28 24.63 -10.44
CA PRO A 157 -7.00 24.23 -11.64
C PRO A 157 -6.04 23.91 -12.80
N ASN A 158 -6.41 22.98 -13.65
CA ASN A 158 -5.61 22.44 -14.76
C ASN A 158 -4.38 21.64 -14.32
N SER A 159 -4.33 21.20 -13.06
CA SER A 159 -3.35 20.21 -12.58
C SER A 159 -3.67 18.82 -13.12
N LYS A 160 -2.64 17.98 -13.18
CA LYS A 160 -2.77 16.54 -13.44
C LYS A 160 -2.55 15.77 -12.14
N LEU A 161 -3.45 14.85 -11.81
CA LEU A 161 -3.37 14.00 -10.63
C LEU A 161 -3.35 12.54 -11.04
N LEU A 162 -2.22 11.87 -10.79
CA LEU A 162 -2.03 10.45 -10.99
C LEU A 162 -2.32 9.72 -9.69
N VAL A 163 -3.15 8.68 -9.74
CA VAL A 163 -3.58 7.91 -8.55
C VAL A 163 -3.20 6.45 -8.71
N PHE A 164 -2.42 5.94 -7.78
CA PHE A 164 -1.96 4.55 -7.78
C PHE A 164 -2.26 3.84 -6.46
N TYR A 165 -2.63 2.58 -6.57
CA TYR A 165 -2.76 1.64 -5.46
C TYR A 165 -1.98 0.37 -5.76
N ILE A 166 -1.33 -0.20 -4.74
CA ILE A 166 -0.67 -1.51 -4.87
C ILE A 166 -1.73 -2.60 -4.90
N PHE A 167 -2.75 -2.50 -4.04
CA PHE A 167 -3.86 -3.43 -3.97
C PHE A 167 -5.19 -2.74 -4.21
N VAL A 168 -6.05 -3.36 -5.01
CA VAL A 168 -7.40 -2.87 -5.27
C VAL A 168 -8.40 -3.99 -5.08
N TYR A 169 -9.32 -3.83 -4.14
CA TYR A 169 -10.50 -4.66 -4.07
C TYR A 169 -11.52 -4.19 -5.11
N SER A 170 -11.78 -5.04 -6.10
CA SER A 170 -12.48 -4.68 -7.34
C SER A 170 -13.83 -3.99 -7.14
N ASN A 171 -14.60 -4.39 -6.11
CA ASN A 171 -15.93 -3.81 -5.86
C ASN A 171 -15.88 -2.39 -5.26
N ALA A 172 -14.76 -1.98 -4.65
CA ALA A 172 -14.63 -0.65 -4.05
C ALA A 172 -14.37 0.44 -5.10
N TYR A 173 -13.70 0.08 -6.19
CA TYR A 173 -13.23 1.03 -7.20
C TYR A 173 -14.39 1.74 -7.91
N SER A 174 -15.35 1.00 -8.45
CA SER A 174 -16.40 1.54 -9.31
C SER A 174 -17.30 2.57 -8.63
N TYR A 175 -17.56 2.41 -7.33
CA TYR A 175 -18.42 3.33 -6.58
C TYR A 175 -17.76 4.69 -6.35
N ILE A 176 -16.48 4.69 -6.08
CA ILE A 176 -15.75 5.90 -5.68
C ILE A 176 -15.20 6.63 -6.89
N GLU A 177 -14.78 5.90 -7.93
CA GLU A 177 -14.28 6.45 -9.18
C GLU A 177 -15.23 7.53 -9.73
N ASN A 178 -16.53 7.24 -9.80
CA ASN A 178 -17.52 8.20 -10.30
C ASN A 178 -17.59 9.49 -9.48
N GLN A 179 -17.47 9.40 -8.15
CA GLN A 179 -17.53 10.56 -7.27
C GLN A 179 -16.29 11.44 -7.41
N ILE A 180 -15.11 10.81 -7.38
CA ILE A 180 -13.81 11.50 -7.46
C ILE A 180 -13.63 12.10 -8.86
N THR A 181 -13.98 11.37 -9.92
CA THR A 181 -13.92 11.88 -11.30
C THR A 181 -14.81 13.10 -11.48
N LYS A 182 -16.04 13.10 -10.93
CA LYS A 182 -16.94 14.25 -10.98
C LYS A 182 -16.36 15.47 -10.25
N LEU A 183 -15.76 15.25 -9.06
CA LEU A 183 -15.12 16.31 -8.29
C LEU A 183 -13.92 16.91 -9.04
N ALA A 184 -13.03 16.07 -9.55
CA ALA A 184 -11.87 16.47 -10.34
C ALA A 184 -12.28 17.28 -11.56
N LYS A 185 -13.30 16.83 -12.30
CA LYS A 185 -13.84 17.56 -13.46
C LYS A 185 -14.36 18.95 -13.09
N ASN A 186 -15.09 19.08 -11.98
CA ASN A 186 -15.60 20.37 -11.50
C ASN A 186 -14.49 21.36 -11.17
N LYS A 187 -13.36 20.85 -10.68
CA LYS A 187 -12.15 21.64 -10.35
C LYS A 187 -11.19 21.79 -11.53
N LYS A 188 -11.52 21.25 -12.71
CA LYS A 188 -10.68 21.22 -13.91
C LYS A 188 -9.33 20.50 -13.66
N ILE A 189 -9.36 19.39 -12.95
CA ILE A 189 -8.19 18.55 -12.70
C ILE A 189 -8.29 17.32 -13.60
N GLU A 190 -7.20 17.03 -14.32
CA GLU A 190 -7.04 15.80 -15.09
C GLU A 190 -6.72 14.66 -14.12
N LEU A 191 -7.64 13.72 -13.97
CA LEU A 191 -7.47 12.54 -13.11
C LEU A 191 -7.09 11.34 -13.99
N CYS A 192 -5.99 10.65 -13.62
CA CYS A 192 -5.45 9.50 -14.31
C CYS A 192 -5.17 8.33 -13.35
#